data_4d2f7830153ced9ca230ccdc1ae3b24d
#
_entry.id   4d2f7830153ced9ca230ccdc1ae3b24d
#
_cell.length_a   1.000
_cell.length_b   1.000
_cell.length_c   1.000
_cell.angle_alpha   90.00
_cell.angle_beta   90.00
_cell.angle_gamma   90.00
#
_symmetry.space_group_name_H-M   'P 1'
#
loop_
_entity.id
_entity.type
_entity.pdbx_description
1 polymer ?
#
loop_
_entity_poly.entity_id
_entity_poly.type
_entity_poly.pdbx_seq_one_letter_code
_entity_poly.pdbx_strand_id
1 'polypeptide(L)'
;MMLRRRKSLTARLTLLFAVVSSSVLLILGLVIAELVERHFEDMDLELLEGKLELIQHAVISARAEGNFDGLPAQLDAALVGHHGLAVGVWSSDGNQLYLSEGADFPQKNLPPKQGNPLPRTWEGKEEQHYRGISGLAPTGAQGEAPVAVLLSTSLTHHEHFMQSFRLTMWAVVTLAALLSGLLGWLAARRGLAPLRNITRRASDITANSLDQRIEAGEIPAELAEVVNTLNDMLGRLKESFDRLSDFSSDIAHELRTPVSNLLTQTQVMLSKVRSIDEYQDVLASNAEELERLSRTIADMLFLAKADNHLLVPTQESVDLGAEISSMVEFYEPLIEEKKQQLTLHGNAEVDGDRLMLRRAVSNLLSNAIRHTPEHGFINVALEIEDEKVKVRIENSGDTIPPEHLPRLFDRFYRVDSSRQRAGEGSGLGLAITKSIALAHNGNVSVSSTEGVTSFSLWLPARKN
;
A
#
# COMPACT_ATOMS: atom_id res chain seq x y z
N MET A 1 -12.52 26.74 6.48
CA MET A 1 -12.43 25.32 6.08
C MET A 1 -11.66 24.59 7.17
N MET A 2 -12.36 23.99 8.15
CA MET A 2 -11.74 23.33 9.32
C MET A 2 -11.04 22.04 8.85
N LEU A 3 -9.72 22.02 8.92
CA LEU A 3 -8.90 20.82 8.77
C LEU A 3 -9.31 19.80 9.83
N ARG A 4 -10.12 18.82 9.46
CA ARG A 4 -10.40 17.63 10.27
C ARG A 4 -9.04 17.01 10.64
N ARG A 5 -8.56 17.22 11.86
CA ARG A 5 -7.38 16.55 12.42
C ARG A 5 -7.55 15.05 12.18
N ARG A 6 -6.86 14.48 11.20
CA ARG A 6 -6.84 13.04 10.96
C ARG A 6 -6.24 12.38 12.21
N LYS A 7 -7.10 11.67 12.95
CA LYS A 7 -6.66 10.92 14.14
C LYS A 7 -5.54 9.96 13.72
N SER A 8 -4.44 9.94 14.47
CA SER A 8 -3.29 9.10 14.14
C SER A 8 -3.71 7.62 14.13
N LEU A 9 -3.14 6.83 13.23
CA LEU A 9 -3.41 5.39 13.13
C LEU A 9 -3.10 4.67 14.45
N THR A 10 -2.02 5.07 15.12
CA THR A 10 -1.66 4.62 16.49
C THR A 10 -2.80 4.85 17.47
N ALA A 11 -3.37 6.04 17.50
CA ALA A 11 -4.47 6.35 18.44
C ALA A 11 -5.73 5.53 18.14
N ARG A 12 -6.03 5.25 16.87
CA ARG A 12 -7.17 4.40 16.48
C ARG A 12 -6.97 2.95 16.89
N LEU A 13 -5.79 2.39 16.64
CA LEU A 13 -5.45 1.01 17.02
C LEU A 13 -5.44 0.85 18.53
N THR A 14 -4.83 1.77 19.28
CA THR A 14 -4.81 1.75 20.74
C THR A 14 -6.24 1.81 21.32
N LEU A 15 -7.07 2.72 20.79
CA LEU A 15 -8.46 2.85 21.23
C LEU A 15 -9.27 1.57 20.95
N LEU A 16 -9.14 1.01 19.75
CA LEU A 16 -9.82 -0.21 19.36
C LEU A 16 -9.41 -1.39 20.26
N PHE A 17 -8.12 -1.54 20.51
CA PHE A 17 -7.59 -2.60 21.38
C PHE A 17 -8.09 -2.43 22.82
N ALA A 18 -8.04 -1.21 23.35
CA ALA A 18 -8.54 -0.91 24.69
C ALA A 18 -10.04 -1.18 24.82
N VAL A 19 -10.85 -0.74 23.85
CA VAL A 19 -12.30 -0.94 23.86
C VAL A 19 -12.65 -2.43 23.77
N VAL A 20 -12.06 -3.17 22.85
CA VAL A 20 -12.34 -4.61 22.69
C VAL A 20 -11.93 -5.38 23.94
N SER A 21 -10.70 -5.18 24.45
CA SER A 21 -10.24 -5.85 25.67
C SER A 21 -11.11 -5.53 26.89
N SER A 22 -11.46 -4.25 27.07
CA SER A 22 -12.33 -3.84 28.19
C SER A 22 -13.73 -4.44 28.07
N SER A 23 -14.29 -4.50 26.86
CA SER A 23 -15.61 -5.11 26.63
C SER A 23 -15.61 -6.60 26.95
N VAL A 24 -14.58 -7.34 26.53
CA VAL A 24 -14.46 -8.77 26.83
C VAL A 24 -14.34 -9.00 28.33
N LEU A 25 -13.49 -8.24 29.02
CA LEU A 25 -13.31 -8.36 30.48
C LEU A 25 -14.57 -7.97 31.24
N LEU A 26 -15.29 -6.95 30.77
CA LEU A 26 -16.56 -6.53 31.36
C LEU A 26 -17.62 -7.64 31.25
N ILE A 27 -17.79 -8.20 30.07
CA ILE A 27 -18.76 -9.28 29.81
C ILE A 27 -18.41 -10.49 30.68
N LEU A 28 -17.14 -10.88 30.72
CA LEU A 28 -16.67 -12.01 31.55
C LEU A 28 -16.94 -11.75 33.03
N GLY A 29 -16.66 -10.56 33.54
CA GLY A 29 -16.91 -10.16 34.90
C GLY A 29 -18.40 -10.21 35.25
N LEU A 30 -19.28 -9.74 34.38
CA LEU A 30 -20.73 -9.82 34.58
C LEU A 30 -21.24 -11.26 34.59
N VAL A 31 -20.74 -12.12 33.71
CA VAL A 31 -21.08 -13.55 33.68
C VAL A 31 -20.64 -14.24 34.95
N ILE A 32 -19.42 -13.97 35.43
CA ILE A 32 -18.94 -14.57 36.71
C ILE A 32 -19.79 -14.08 37.90
N ALA A 33 -20.14 -12.79 37.95
CA ALA A 33 -20.97 -12.23 39.00
C ALA A 33 -22.34 -12.93 39.07
N GLU A 34 -22.99 -13.10 37.93
CA GLU A 34 -24.27 -13.80 37.78
C GLU A 34 -24.17 -15.27 38.21
N LEU A 35 -23.10 -15.98 37.78
CA LEU A 35 -22.88 -17.37 38.18
C LEU A 35 -22.66 -17.53 39.67
N VAL A 36 -21.92 -16.63 40.30
CA VAL A 36 -21.68 -16.63 41.75
C VAL A 36 -22.97 -16.34 42.50
N GLU A 37 -23.78 -15.38 42.06
CA GLU A 37 -25.06 -15.06 42.69
C GLU A 37 -26.02 -16.25 42.63
N ARG A 38 -26.14 -16.90 41.47
CA ARG A 38 -26.95 -18.15 41.34
C ARG A 38 -26.43 -19.28 42.22
N HIS A 39 -25.11 -19.45 42.31
CA HIS A 39 -24.54 -20.47 43.18
C HIS A 39 -24.89 -20.27 44.63
N PHE A 40 -24.90 -19.04 45.14
CA PHE A 40 -25.38 -18.73 46.49
C PHE A 40 -26.87 -18.98 46.64
N GLU A 41 -27.70 -18.71 45.66
CA GLU A 41 -29.11 -19.01 45.65
C GLU A 41 -29.38 -20.51 45.79
N ASP A 42 -28.68 -21.32 45.00
CA ASP A 42 -28.80 -22.78 45.00
C ASP A 42 -28.36 -23.37 46.37
N MET A 43 -27.24 -22.88 46.92
CA MET A 43 -26.75 -23.29 48.23
C MET A 43 -27.74 -22.96 49.37
N ASP A 44 -28.31 -21.74 49.36
CA ASP A 44 -29.32 -21.36 50.38
C ASP A 44 -30.55 -22.24 50.28
N LEU A 45 -31.00 -22.54 49.07
CA LEU A 45 -32.16 -23.39 48.84
C LEU A 45 -31.93 -24.82 49.32
N GLU A 46 -30.79 -25.40 48.97
CA GLU A 46 -30.42 -26.76 49.43
C GLU A 46 -30.34 -26.86 50.97
N LEU A 47 -29.74 -25.84 51.60
CA LEU A 47 -29.68 -25.74 53.07
C LEU A 47 -31.07 -25.64 53.68
N LEU A 48 -31.92 -24.77 53.14
CA LEU A 48 -33.27 -24.55 53.67
C LEU A 48 -34.15 -25.78 53.46
N GLU A 49 -34.10 -26.46 52.31
CA GLU A 49 -34.87 -27.70 52.06
C GLU A 49 -34.45 -28.82 52.98
N GLY A 50 -33.13 -29.08 53.13
CA GLY A 50 -32.63 -30.11 54.04
C GLY A 50 -33.01 -29.85 55.48
N LYS A 51 -33.02 -28.59 55.95
CA LYS A 51 -33.44 -28.21 57.29
C LYS A 51 -34.95 -28.26 57.44
N LEU A 52 -35.73 -27.93 56.45
CA LEU A 52 -37.17 -28.03 56.40
C LEU A 52 -37.61 -29.50 56.68
N GLU A 53 -37.02 -30.44 55.97
CA GLU A 53 -37.26 -31.86 56.12
C GLU A 53 -36.97 -32.34 57.59
N LEU A 54 -35.79 -31.93 58.09
CA LEU A 54 -35.40 -32.26 59.49
C LEU A 54 -36.41 -31.74 60.54
N ILE A 55 -36.85 -30.47 60.37
CA ILE A 55 -37.82 -29.86 61.32
C ILE A 55 -39.19 -30.47 61.17
N GLN A 56 -39.61 -30.80 59.92
CA GLN A 56 -40.87 -31.54 59.76
C GLN A 56 -40.86 -32.88 60.46
N HIS A 57 -39.76 -33.62 60.35
CA HIS A 57 -39.61 -34.89 61.11
C HIS A 57 -39.62 -34.67 62.60
N ALA A 58 -38.96 -33.64 63.15
CA ALA A 58 -39.00 -33.32 64.58
C ALA A 58 -40.41 -32.99 65.07
N VAL A 59 -41.19 -32.20 64.32
CA VAL A 59 -42.57 -31.86 64.60
C VAL A 59 -43.46 -33.10 64.60
N ILE A 60 -43.31 -34.00 63.60
CA ILE A 60 -44.06 -35.24 63.51
C ILE A 60 -43.78 -36.16 64.73
N SER A 61 -42.48 -36.34 65.04
CA SER A 61 -42.05 -37.19 66.21
C SER A 61 -42.55 -36.66 67.57
N ALA A 62 -42.38 -35.37 67.84
CA ALA A 62 -42.84 -34.74 69.04
C ALA A 62 -44.36 -34.90 69.23
N ARG A 63 -45.09 -34.89 68.13
CA ARG A 63 -46.54 -35.08 68.18
C ARG A 63 -46.95 -36.54 68.40
N ALA A 64 -46.28 -37.47 67.79
CA ALA A 64 -46.51 -38.90 67.94
C ALA A 64 -46.23 -39.36 69.34
N GLU A 65 -45.29 -38.74 70.05
CA GLU A 65 -44.96 -39.00 71.47
C GLU A 65 -45.84 -38.25 72.43
N GLY A 66 -46.72 -37.36 71.97
CA GLY A 66 -47.58 -36.53 72.83
C GLY A 66 -46.79 -35.48 73.63
N ASN A 67 -45.56 -35.23 73.31
CA ASN A 67 -44.62 -34.36 74.03
C ASN A 67 -44.34 -33.05 73.30
N PHE A 68 -45.36 -32.23 73.04
CA PHE A 68 -45.20 -30.91 72.40
C PHE A 68 -44.41 -29.93 73.26
N ASP A 69 -44.38 -30.11 74.60
CA ASP A 69 -43.62 -29.24 75.49
C ASP A 69 -42.11 -29.38 75.32
N GLY A 70 -41.65 -30.48 74.78
CA GLY A 70 -40.22 -30.72 74.43
C GLY A 70 -39.80 -30.26 73.06
N LEU A 71 -40.74 -29.88 72.17
CA LEU A 71 -40.47 -29.46 70.80
C LEU A 71 -39.53 -28.22 70.69
N PRO A 72 -39.72 -27.16 71.52
CA PRO A 72 -38.79 -26.00 71.43
C PRO A 72 -37.33 -26.38 71.65
N ALA A 73 -37.05 -27.22 72.70
CA ALA A 73 -35.70 -27.63 73.02
C ALA A 73 -35.07 -28.52 71.92
N GLN A 74 -35.85 -29.33 71.20
CA GLN A 74 -35.39 -30.13 70.07
C GLN A 74 -35.10 -29.26 68.89
N LEU A 75 -35.93 -28.25 68.62
CA LEU A 75 -35.71 -27.31 67.52
C LEU A 75 -34.52 -26.40 67.78
N ASP A 76 -34.35 -25.91 69.00
CA ASP A 76 -33.14 -25.14 69.37
C ASP A 76 -31.88 -25.97 69.21
N ALA A 77 -31.90 -27.25 69.64
CA ALA A 77 -30.76 -28.14 69.41
C ALA A 77 -30.45 -28.41 67.95
N ALA A 78 -31.48 -28.46 67.08
CA ALA A 78 -31.33 -28.63 65.66
C ALA A 78 -30.76 -27.37 64.94
N LEU A 79 -30.89 -26.18 65.54
CA LEU A 79 -30.39 -24.91 65.07
C LEU A 79 -28.99 -24.60 65.61
N VAL A 80 -28.46 -25.31 66.58
CA VAL A 80 -27.12 -25.10 67.13
C VAL A 80 -26.07 -25.17 65.99
N GLY A 81 -25.24 -24.14 65.90
CA GLY A 81 -24.20 -24.06 64.89
C GLY A 81 -24.62 -23.46 63.49
N HIS A 82 -25.90 -23.16 63.36
CA HIS A 82 -26.40 -22.51 62.11
C HIS A 82 -26.78 -21.04 62.39
N HIS A 83 -25.75 -20.19 62.50
CA HIS A 83 -25.95 -18.75 62.69
C HIS A 83 -26.64 -18.15 61.49
N GLY A 84 -27.75 -17.41 61.73
CA GLY A 84 -28.54 -16.75 60.65
C GLY A 84 -29.69 -17.57 60.08
N LEU A 85 -29.85 -18.81 60.53
CA LEU A 85 -31.06 -19.62 60.30
C LEU A 85 -32.12 -19.33 61.31
N ALA A 86 -33.35 -19.02 60.92
CA ALA A 86 -34.50 -18.82 61.80
C ALA A 86 -35.63 -19.75 61.40
N VAL A 87 -36.30 -20.24 62.39
CA VAL A 87 -37.43 -21.18 62.27
C VAL A 87 -38.64 -20.64 62.96
N GLY A 88 -39.80 -20.80 62.36
CA GLY A 88 -41.11 -20.55 62.98
C GLY A 88 -42.07 -21.70 62.71
N VAL A 89 -42.84 -22.06 63.71
CA VAL A 89 -43.82 -23.13 63.59
C VAL A 89 -45.18 -22.63 64.08
N TRP A 90 -46.22 -22.84 63.29
CA TRP A 90 -47.58 -22.39 63.55
C TRP A 90 -48.57 -23.50 63.41
N SER A 91 -49.54 -23.52 64.34
CA SER A 91 -50.71 -24.40 64.23
C SER A 91 -51.62 -23.99 63.07
N SER A 92 -52.46 -24.88 62.59
CA SER A 92 -53.51 -24.62 61.62
C SER A 92 -54.45 -23.46 62.01
N ASP A 93 -54.62 -23.18 63.26
CA ASP A 93 -55.43 -22.09 63.80
C ASP A 93 -54.70 -20.74 63.79
N GLY A 94 -53.44 -20.70 63.33
CA GLY A 94 -52.59 -19.49 63.24
C GLY A 94 -51.88 -19.20 64.59
N ASN A 95 -51.96 -20.06 65.63
CA ASN A 95 -51.25 -19.89 66.87
C ASN A 95 -49.75 -20.24 66.63
N GLN A 96 -48.86 -19.40 67.11
CA GLN A 96 -47.44 -19.64 67.10
C GLN A 96 -47.07 -20.73 68.14
N LEU A 97 -46.50 -21.82 67.65
CA LEU A 97 -46.04 -22.94 68.51
C LEU A 97 -44.56 -22.77 68.87
N TYR A 98 -43.77 -22.29 68.00
CA TYR A 98 -42.36 -22.02 68.17
C TYR A 98 -41.88 -20.88 67.30
N LEU A 99 -40.95 -20.07 67.78
CA LEU A 99 -40.24 -19.09 67.07
C LEU A 99 -38.79 -18.99 67.55
N SER A 100 -37.83 -19.24 66.73
CA SER A 100 -36.39 -19.13 67.06
C SER A 100 -36.02 -17.71 67.44
N GLU A 101 -35.00 -17.55 68.29
CA GLU A 101 -34.46 -16.26 68.67
C GLU A 101 -33.90 -15.51 67.40
N GLY A 102 -34.25 -14.23 67.26
CA GLY A 102 -33.82 -13.42 66.11
C GLY A 102 -34.60 -13.67 64.83
N ALA A 103 -35.69 -14.47 64.85
CA ALA A 103 -36.52 -14.69 63.70
C ALA A 103 -37.32 -13.44 63.33
N ASP A 104 -37.17 -13.00 62.08
CA ASP A 104 -37.89 -11.85 61.48
C ASP A 104 -38.68 -12.28 60.27
N PHE A 105 -39.89 -12.78 60.44
CA PHE A 105 -40.78 -13.24 59.39
C PHE A 105 -41.77 -12.16 58.97
N PRO A 106 -42.13 -12.00 57.70
CA PRO A 106 -43.10 -11.02 57.25
C PRO A 106 -44.52 -11.38 57.74
N GLN A 107 -45.05 -10.57 58.56
CA GLN A 107 -46.40 -10.80 59.19
C GLN A 107 -47.51 -11.02 58.16
N LYS A 108 -47.40 -10.49 56.99
CA LYS A 108 -48.37 -10.59 55.92
C LYS A 108 -48.47 -11.99 55.28
N ASN A 109 -47.49 -12.85 55.51
CA ASN A 109 -47.38 -14.20 54.97
C ASN A 109 -47.56 -15.34 55.95
N LEU A 110 -48.05 -15.06 57.15
CA LEU A 110 -48.21 -16.00 58.22
C LEU A 110 -49.70 -16.25 58.52
N PRO A 111 -50.13 -17.51 58.73
CA PRO A 111 -49.42 -18.75 58.44
C PRO A 111 -49.32 -19.03 56.90
N PRO A 112 -48.33 -19.77 56.47
CA PRO A 112 -48.21 -20.12 55.04
C PRO A 112 -49.41 -21.01 54.65
N LYS A 113 -50.14 -20.54 53.58
CA LYS A 113 -51.29 -21.33 53.09
C LYS A 113 -50.77 -22.52 52.27
N GLN A 114 -51.60 -23.60 52.20
CA GLN A 114 -51.30 -24.80 51.43
C GLN A 114 -50.70 -24.50 50.07
N GLY A 115 -49.50 -25.03 49.73
CA GLY A 115 -48.83 -24.92 48.45
C GLY A 115 -47.35 -25.26 48.56
N ASN A 116 -46.71 -25.56 47.40
CA ASN A 116 -45.30 -25.91 47.27
C ASN A 116 -44.37 -24.97 48.02
N PRO A 117 -43.32 -25.46 48.70
CA PRO A 117 -42.31 -24.59 49.30
C PRO A 117 -41.63 -23.75 48.21
N LEU A 118 -42.04 -22.50 48.11
CA LEU A 118 -41.41 -21.56 47.18
C LEU A 118 -40.44 -20.67 47.96
N PRO A 119 -39.21 -20.55 47.52
CA PRO A 119 -38.27 -19.60 48.09
C PRO A 119 -38.81 -18.19 47.95
N ARG A 120 -38.83 -17.45 49.03
CA ARG A 120 -39.23 -16.04 49.04
C ARG A 120 -38.15 -15.23 49.69
N THR A 121 -37.85 -14.08 49.10
CA THR A 121 -36.96 -13.08 49.68
C THR A 121 -37.79 -11.94 50.27
N TRP A 122 -37.38 -11.42 51.43
CA TRP A 122 -38.00 -10.23 52.05
C TRP A 122 -36.97 -9.40 52.79
N GLU A 123 -37.27 -8.17 52.97
CA GLU A 123 -36.53 -7.22 53.80
C GLU A 123 -37.13 -7.26 55.23
N GLY A 124 -36.30 -7.55 56.22
CA GLY A 124 -36.67 -7.57 57.62
C GLY A 124 -36.38 -6.24 58.29
N LYS A 125 -36.43 -6.29 59.67
CA LYS A 125 -36.01 -5.13 60.46
C LYS A 125 -34.50 -4.87 60.24
N GLU A 126 -34.08 -3.64 60.37
CA GLU A 126 -32.68 -3.22 60.16
C GLU A 126 -32.14 -3.38 58.72
N GLU A 127 -33.04 -3.33 57.68
CA GLU A 127 -32.66 -3.46 56.29
C GLU A 127 -31.92 -4.75 55.91
N GLN A 128 -32.08 -5.80 56.73
CA GLN A 128 -31.49 -7.12 56.44
C GLN A 128 -32.39 -7.91 55.48
N HIS A 129 -31.77 -8.51 54.48
CA HIS A 129 -32.50 -9.37 53.55
C HIS A 129 -32.45 -10.82 54.00
N TYR A 130 -33.59 -11.48 53.88
CA TYR A 130 -33.78 -12.88 54.21
C TYR A 130 -34.33 -13.65 53.02
N ARG A 131 -33.89 -14.92 52.94
CA ARG A 131 -34.49 -15.89 52.01
C ARG A 131 -35.13 -17.00 52.85
N GLY A 132 -36.36 -17.42 52.51
CA GLY A 132 -37.04 -18.44 53.26
C GLY A 132 -37.93 -19.31 52.40
N ILE A 133 -38.16 -20.50 52.93
CA ILE A 133 -39.12 -21.48 52.44
C ILE A 133 -40.15 -21.83 53.49
N SER A 134 -41.31 -22.31 53.05
CA SER A 134 -42.39 -22.78 53.97
C SER A 134 -42.79 -24.17 53.51
N GLY A 135 -43.12 -24.99 54.49
CA GLY A 135 -43.67 -26.31 54.29
C GLY A 135 -44.75 -26.68 55.33
N LEU A 136 -45.50 -27.70 55.03
CA LEU A 136 -46.50 -28.25 55.95
C LEU A 136 -45.97 -29.58 56.55
N ALA A 137 -46.02 -29.69 57.88
CA ALA A 137 -45.69 -30.93 58.52
C ALA A 137 -47.04 -31.71 58.81
N PRO A 138 -47.21 -32.88 58.16
CA PRO A 138 -48.44 -33.73 58.47
C PRO A 138 -48.43 -34.21 59.91
N THR A 139 -49.59 -34.17 60.50
CA THR A 139 -49.74 -34.50 61.95
C THR A 139 -49.90 -36.00 62.23
N GLY A 140 -49.94 -36.85 61.20
CA GLY A 140 -50.04 -38.33 61.38
C GLY A 140 -51.37 -38.87 61.91
N ALA A 141 -52.21 -38.04 62.49
CA ALA A 141 -53.52 -38.48 62.99
C ALA A 141 -54.64 -38.09 61.97
N GLN A 142 -55.56 -39.06 61.70
CA GLN A 142 -56.72 -38.80 60.83
C GLN A 142 -57.59 -37.71 61.44
N GLY A 143 -57.69 -36.58 60.77
CA GLY A 143 -58.57 -35.48 61.09
C GLY A 143 -57.92 -34.24 61.72
N GLU A 144 -56.63 -34.24 61.96
CA GLU A 144 -55.93 -33.05 62.45
C GLU A 144 -55.27 -32.24 61.29
N ALA A 145 -55.36 -30.93 61.40
CA ALA A 145 -54.81 -30.04 60.39
C ALA A 145 -53.26 -29.94 60.47
N PRO A 146 -52.57 -29.85 59.34
CA PRO A 146 -51.12 -29.83 59.29
C PRO A 146 -50.55 -28.56 59.97
N VAL A 147 -49.35 -28.70 60.55
CA VAL A 147 -48.58 -27.61 61.15
C VAL A 147 -47.75 -26.93 60.09
N ALA A 148 -47.78 -25.61 60.01
CA ALA A 148 -46.98 -24.85 59.11
C ALA A 148 -45.62 -24.55 59.69
N VAL A 149 -44.57 -24.83 58.90
CA VAL A 149 -43.16 -24.56 59.21
C VAL A 149 -42.62 -23.54 58.23
N LEU A 150 -41.96 -22.50 58.72
CA LEU A 150 -41.26 -21.50 57.93
C LEU A 150 -39.81 -21.45 58.39
N LEU A 151 -38.92 -21.51 57.41
CA LEU A 151 -37.48 -21.34 57.63
C LEU A 151 -36.99 -20.14 56.85
N SER A 152 -35.98 -19.44 57.38
CA SER A 152 -35.30 -18.38 56.70
C SER A 152 -33.82 -18.40 57.06
N THR A 153 -33.01 -17.91 56.05
CA THR A 153 -31.59 -17.62 56.23
C THR A 153 -31.34 -16.17 55.95
N SER A 154 -30.38 -15.56 56.67
CA SER A 154 -29.95 -14.17 56.41
C SER A 154 -29.03 -14.13 55.21
N LEU A 155 -29.28 -13.19 54.29
CA LEU A 155 -28.45 -12.94 53.12
C LEU A 155 -27.30 -11.96 53.41
N THR A 156 -27.20 -11.39 54.60
CA THR A 156 -26.23 -10.35 54.95
C THR A 156 -24.78 -10.76 54.63
N HIS A 157 -24.44 -12.01 54.87
CA HIS A 157 -23.09 -12.53 54.62
C HIS A 157 -22.79 -12.62 53.11
N HIS A 158 -23.76 -13.05 52.33
CA HIS A 158 -23.64 -13.12 50.87
C HIS A 158 -23.60 -11.73 50.25
N GLU A 159 -24.35 -10.75 50.74
CA GLU A 159 -24.34 -9.37 50.28
C GLU A 159 -23.01 -8.69 50.52
N HIS A 160 -22.42 -8.84 51.71
CA HIS A 160 -21.07 -8.32 51.96
C HIS A 160 -20.01 -8.96 51.07
N PHE A 161 -20.11 -10.27 50.85
CA PHE A 161 -19.23 -10.96 49.92
C PHE A 161 -19.39 -10.41 48.49
N MET A 162 -20.62 -10.31 47.99
CA MET A 162 -20.91 -9.81 46.64
C MET A 162 -20.50 -8.34 46.46
N GLN A 163 -20.63 -7.52 47.49
CA GLN A 163 -20.15 -6.14 47.45
C GLN A 163 -18.60 -6.07 47.31
N SER A 164 -17.90 -6.84 48.14
CA SER A 164 -16.43 -6.95 48.05
C SER A 164 -15.98 -7.56 46.75
N PHE A 165 -16.68 -8.58 46.26
CA PHE A 165 -16.43 -9.20 44.95
C PHE A 165 -16.60 -8.20 43.80
N ARG A 166 -17.70 -7.45 43.76
CA ARG A 166 -17.94 -6.42 42.73
C ARG A 166 -16.87 -5.34 42.75
N LEU A 167 -16.47 -4.86 43.94
CA LEU A 167 -15.40 -3.87 44.06
C LEU A 167 -14.06 -4.39 43.49
N THR A 168 -13.69 -5.62 43.88
CA THR A 168 -12.47 -6.28 43.40
C THR A 168 -12.52 -6.51 41.89
N MET A 169 -13.64 -6.98 41.39
CA MET A 169 -13.86 -7.15 39.94
C MET A 169 -13.67 -5.85 39.14
N TRP A 170 -14.27 -4.75 39.63
CA TRP A 170 -14.12 -3.44 38.97
C TRP A 170 -12.68 -2.94 39.03
N ALA A 171 -11.98 -3.17 40.15
CA ALA A 171 -10.56 -2.80 40.25
C ALA A 171 -9.69 -3.58 39.24
N VAL A 172 -9.90 -4.90 39.13
CA VAL A 172 -9.18 -5.77 38.16
C VAL A 172 -9.48 -5.38 36.73
N VAL A 173 -10.75 -5.17 36.37
CA VAL A 173 -11.17 -4.75 35.01
C VAL A 173 -10.54 -3.42 34.64
N THR A 174 -10.56 -2.44 35.56
CA THR A 174 -9.96 -1.13 35.32
C THR A 174 -8.45 -1.24 35.15
N LEU A 175 -7.75 -1.98 35.99
CA LEU A 175 -6.31 -2.19 35.88
C LEU A 175 -5.95 -2.89 34.55
N ALA A 176 -6.68 -3.94 34.22
CA ALA A 176 -6.46 -4.67 32.96
C ALA A 176 -6.73 -3.80 31.72
N ALA A 177 -7.75 -2.93 31.76
CA ALA A 177 -8.02 -1.96 30.69
C ALA A 177 -6.87 -0.95 30.53
N LEU A 178 -6.34 -0.43 31.63
CA LEU A 178 -5.19 0.49 31.61
C LEU A 178 -3.93 -0.19 31.05
N LEU A 179 -3.63 -1.41 31.51
CA LEU A 179 -2.48 -2.18 31.01
C LEU A 179 -2.63 -2.54 29.54
N SER A 180 -3.82 -2.98 29.11
CA SER A 180 -4.10 -3.27 27.69
C SER A 180 -3.96 -2.04 26.82
N GLY A 181 -4.42 -0.89 27.29
CA GLY A 181 -4.25 0.41 26.60
C GLY A 181 -2.77 0.80 26.46
N LEU A 182 -2.00 0.66 27.53
CA LEU A 182 -0.56 0.96 27.53
C LEU A 182 0.21 0.02 26.59
N LEU A 183 -0.01 -1.28 26.68
CA LEU A 183 0.64 -2.27 25.84
C LEU A 183 0.26 -2.10 24.37
N GLY A 184 -1.01 -1.84 24.07
CA GLY A 184 -1.50 -1.55 22.72
C GLY A 184 -0.86 -0.29 22.14
N TRP A 185 -0.70 0.76 22.95
CA TRP A 185 0.01 1.98 22.53
C TRP A 185 1.49 1.72 22.22
N LEU A 186 2.18 0.96 23.10
CA LEU A 186 3.60 0.60 22.90
C LEU A 186 3.78 -0.23 21.62
N ALA A 187 2.93 -1.25 21.41
CA ALA A 187 2.96 -2.12 20.25
C ALA A 187 2.71 -1.33 18.96
N ALA A 188 1.66 -0.48 18.93
CA ALA A 188 1.36 0.36 17.77
C ALA A 188 2.46 1.38 17.50
N ARG A 189 3.06 1.97 18.53
CA ARG A 189 4.16 2.94 18.36
C ARG A 189 5.42 2.29 17.79
N ARG A 190 5.80 1.09 18.27
CA ARG A 190 6.98 0.35 17.79
C ARG A 190 6.73 -0.27 16.41
N GLY A 191 5.56 -0.86 16.19
CA GLY A 191 5.22 -1.49 14.92
C GLY A 191 5.12 -0.50 13.75
N LEU A 192 4.73 0.77 14.01
CA LEU A 192 4.66 1.80 12.98
C LEU A 192 5.93 2.68 12.88
N ALA A 193 6.95 2.44 13.71
CA ALA A 193 8.20 3.19 13.64
C ALA A 193 8.93 3.01 12.30
N PRO A 194 9.07 1.79 11.71
CA PRO A 194 9.71 1.58 10.42
C PRO A 194 9.04 2.38 9.30
N LEU A 195 7.70 2.42 9.26
CA LEU A 195 6.96 3.20 8.26
C LEU A 195 7.26 4.70 8.33
N ARG A 196 7.40 5.26 9.54
CA ARG A 196 7.78 6.67 9.71
C ARG A 196 9.19 6.93 9.21
N ASN A 197 10.12 6.00 9.46
CA ASN A 197 11.50 6.12 8.99
C ASN A 197 11.57 6.07 7.46
N ILE A 198 10.82 5.17 6.80
CA ILE A 198 10.71 5.12 5.34
C ILE A 198 10.18 6.44 4.80
N THR A 199 9.07 6.94 5.35
CA THR A 199 8.48 8.21 4.92
C THR A 199 9.43 9.38 5.07
N ARG A 200 10.16 9.46 6.18
CA ARG A 200 11.15 10.51 6.42
C ARG A 200 12.30 10.42 5.43
N ARG A 201 12.92 9.25 5.26
CA ARG A 201 14.00 9.05 4.28
C ARG A 201 13.54 9.37 2.86
N ALA A 202 12.33 8.95 2.48
CA ALA A 202 11.75 9.29 1.17
C ALA A 202 11.54 10.80 0.99
N SER A 203 11.17 11.53 2.05
CA SER A 203 11.01 13.00 1.99
C SER A 203 12.32 13.77 1.91
N ASP A 204 13.42 13.18 2.37
CA ASP A 204 14.75 13.79 2.36
C ASP A 204 15.47 13.61 1.00
N ILE A 205 14.93 12.72 0.12
CA ILE A 205 15.47 12.49 -1.22
C ILE A 205 15.12 13.69 -2.11
N THR A 206 16.15 14.28 -2.69
CA THR A 206 16.08 15.38 -3.64
C THR A 206 16.69 14.98 -4.98
N ALA A 207 16.58 15.84 -6.01
CA ALA A 207 17.19 15.61 -7.32
C ALA A 207 18.71 15.35 -7.24
N ASN A 208 19.39 15.91 -6.25
CA ASN A 208 20.83 15.75 -6.04
C ASN A 208 21.22 14.49 -5.23
N SER A 209 20.25 13.73 -4.75
CA SER A 209 20.47 12.55 -3.88
C SER A 209 19.66 11.33 -4.34
N LEU A 210 19.30 11.26 -5.63
CA LEU A 210 18.53 10.15 -6.23
C LEU A 210 19.28 8.80 -6.24
N ASP A 211 20.57 8.79 -5.98
CA ASP A 211 21.41 7.60 -5.83
C ASP A 211 21.24 6.90 -4.47
N GLN A 212 20.71 7.63 -3.48
CA GLN A 212 20.42 7.04 -2.18
C GLN A 212 19.32 5.99 -2.30
N ARG A 213 19.54 4.87 -1.60
CA ARG A 213 18.57 3.77 -1.50
C ARG A 213 18.10 3.63 -0.06
N ILE A 214 16.84 3.26 0.09
CA ILE A 214 16.28 2.93 1.39
C ILE A 214 16.70 1.50 1.70
N GLU A 215 17.53 1.32 2.74
CA GLU A 215 18.02 0.00 3.16
C GLU A 215 16.90 -0.82 3.78
N ALA A 216 16.76 -2.07 3.35
CA ALA A 216 15.75 -3.01 3.82
C ALA A 216 16.18 -3.79 5.10
N GLY A 217 17.38 -3.53 5.67
CA GLY A 217 18.02 -4.40 6.65
C GLY A 217 17.30 -4.59 8.01
N GLU A 218 16.38 -3.69 8.41
CA GLU A 218 15.62 -3.77 9.68
C GLU A 218 14.11 -3.56 9.47
N ILE A 219 13.63 -3.80 8.26
CA ILE A 219 12.24 -3.54 7.90
C ILE A 219 11.43 -4.84 7.99
N PRO A 220 10.23 -4.84 8.60
CA PRO A 220 9.32 -5.98 8.55
C PRO A 220 9.09 -6.47 7.13
N ALA A 221 8.94 -7.80 6.96
CA ALA A 221 8.78 -8.43 5.64
C ALA A 221 7.61 -7.82 4.84
N GLU A 222 6.56 -7.39 5.52
CA GLU A 222 5.37 -6.77 4.92
C GLU A 222 5.66 -5.39 4.29
N LEU A 223 6.75 -4.73 4.68
CA LEU A 223 7.16 -3.44 4.13
C LEU A 223 8.31 -3.56 3.11
N ALA A 224 8.93 -4.73 2.98
CA ALA A 224 10.04 -4.95 2.06
C ALA A 224 9.63 -4.72 0.59
N GLU A 225 8.44 -5.18 0.19
CA GLU A 225 7.91 -4.96 -1.15
C GLU A 225 7.71 -3.47 -1.47
N VAL A 226 7.21 -2.70 -0.49
CA VAL A 226 7.03 -1.24 -0.63
C VAL A 226 8.37 -0.54 -0.82
N VAL A 227 9.39 -0.95 -0.06
CA VAL A 227 10.75 -0.37 -0.16
C VAL A 227 11.38 -0.71 -1.50
N ASN A 228 11.27 -1.95 -1.97
CA ASN A 228 11.78 -2.35 -3.27
C ASN A 228 11.12 -1.55 -4.40
N THR A 229 9.78 -1.46 -4.40
CA THR A 229 9.03 -0.68 -5.40
C THR A 229 9.45 0.79 -5.39
N LEU A 230 9.68 1.37 -4.21
CA LEU A 230 10.15 2.76 -4.08
C LEU A 230 11.58 2.92 -4.61
N ASN A 231 12.48 1.99 -4.30
CA ASN A 231 13.85 1.99 -4.82
C ASN A 231 13.90 1.84 -6.36
N ASP A 232 13.04 1.01 -6.93
CA ASP A 232 12.90 0.86 -8.39
C ASP A 232 12.38 2.14 -9.05
N MET A 233 11.42 2.81 -8.40
CA MET A 233 10.94 4.12 -8.86
C MET A 233 12.05 5.17 -8.81
N LEU A 234 12.83 5.22 -7.72
CA LEU A 234 13.98 6.12 -7.59
C LEU A 234 15.05 5.83 -8.64
N GLY A 235 15.29 4.55 -8.96
CA GLY A 235 16.20 4.15 -10.05
C GLY A 235 15.77 4.72 -11.40
N ARG A 236 14.51 4.52 -11.77
CA ARG A 236 13.94 5.05 -13.03
C ARG A 236 13.95 6.58 -13.07
N LEU A 237 13.69 7.24 -11.95
CA LEU A 237 13.73 8.70 -11.86
C LEU A 237 15.16 9.22 -12.04
N LYS A 238 16.15 8.56 -11.39
CA LYS A 238 17.57 8.89 -11.58
C LYS A 238 18.00 8.77 -13.04
N GLU A 239 17.71 7.64 -13.68
CA GLU A 239 18.05 7.42 -15.09
C GLU A 239 17.42 8.49 -16.02
N SER A 240 16.18 8.90 -15.71
CA SER A 240 15.50 9.95 -16.48
C SER A 240 16.14 11.32 -16.24
N PHE A 241 16.55 11.60 -15.01
CA PHE A 241 17.21 12.86 -14.66
C PHE A 241 18.63 12.94 -15.27
N ASP A 242 19.39 11.86 -15.20
CA ASP A 242 20.73 11.77 -15.81
C ASP A 242 20.62 12.00 -17.33
N ARG A 243 19.68 11.32 -18.01
CA ARG A 243 19.43 11.55 -19.45
C ARG A 243 19.06 13.00 -19.77
N LEU A 244 18.24 13.65 -18.94
CA LEU A 244 17.87 15.06 -19.13
C LEU A 244 19.06 16.00 -18.92
N SER A 245 19.89 15.71 -17.94
CA SER A 245 21.10 16.47 -17.61
C SER A 245 22.12 16.39 -18.77
N ASP A 246 22.40 15.17 -19.23
CA ASP A 246 23.31 14.93 -20.35
C ASP A 246 22.81 15.66 -21.61
N PHE A 247 21.52 15.51 -21.94
CA PHE A 247 20.89 16.18 -23.06
C PHE A 247 20.99 17.71 -22.98
N SER A 248 20.76 18.27 -21.75
CA SER A 248 20.87 19.72 -21.56
C SER A 248 22.31 20.22 -21.71
N SER A 249 23.29 19.44 -21.28
CA SER A 249 24.71 19.72 -21.42
C SER A 249 25.13 19.68 -22.86
N ASP A 250 24.70 18.66 -23.61
CA ASP A 250 25.00 18.49 -25.04
C ASP A 250 24.41 19.65 -25.86
N ILE A 251 23.15 20.04 -25.60
CA ILE A 251 22.52 21.21 -26.22
C ILE A 251 23.37 22.45 -25.98
N ALA A 252 23.77 22.71 -24.72
CA ALA A 252 24.53 23.91 -24.40
C ALA A 252 25.89 23.96 -25.13
N HIS A 253 26.55 22.82 -25.26
CA HIS A 253 27.81 22.71 -25.99
C HIS A 253 27.65 22.94 -27.50
N GLU A 254 26.69 22.27 -28.13
CA GLU A 254 26.47 22.33 -29.58
C GLU A 254 25.88 23.66 -30.05
N LEU A 255 25.18 24.40 -29.18
CA LEU A 255 24.72 25.75 -29.50
C LEU A 255 25.78 26.82 -29.25
N ARG A 256 26.67 26.64 -28.27
CA ARG A 256 27.68 27.63 -27.89
C ARG A 256 28.67 27.88 -29.01
N THR A 257 29.12 26.81 -29.67
CA THR A 257 30.13 26.90 -30.72
C THR A 257 29.68 27.74 -31.94
N PRO A 258 28.55 27.46 -32.62
CA PRO A 258 28.08 28.27 -33.73
C PRO A 258 27.74 29.71 -33.34
N VAL A 259 27.12 29.91 -32.19
CA VAL A 259 26.82 31.25 -31.67
C VAL A 259 28.11 32.08 -31.44
N SER A 260 29.15 31.45 -30.87
CA SER A 260 30.44 32.12 -30.65
C SER A 260 31.14 32.44 -31.97
N ASN A 261 31.05 31.56 -32.97
CA ASN A 261 31.60 31.78 -34.30
C ASN A 261 30.90 32.96 -34.99
N LEU A 262 29.57 32.98 -35.02
CA LEU A 262 28.75 34.07 -35.56
C LEU A 262 29.09 35.41 -34.90
N LEU A 263 29.21 35.41 -33.57
CA LEU A 263 29.56 36.62 -32.81
C LEU A 263 30.98 37.10 -33.19
N THR A 264 31.95 36.19 -33.23
CA THR A 264 33.34 36.51 -33.57
C THR A 264 33.46 37.04 -34.98
N GLN A 265 32.84 36.37 -35.97
CA GLN A 265 32.84 36.84 -37.38
C GLN A 265 32.21 38.22 -37.50
N THR A 266 31.07 38.44 -36.83
CA THR A 266 30.41 39.76 -36.85
C THR A 266 31.27 40.84 -36.17
N GLN A 267 31.93 40.56 -35.03
CA GLN A 267 32.83 41.49 -34.36
C GLN A 267 34.06 41.82 -35.18
N VAL A 268 34.64 40.81 -35.85
CA VAL A 268 35.79 41.03 -36.77
C VAL A 268 35.42 41.92 -37.94
N MET A 269 34.21 41.76 -38.49
CA MET A 269 33.72 42.60 -39.57
C MET A 269 33.46 44.05 -39.14
N LEU A 270 32.98 44.22 -37.92
CA LEU A 270 32.73 45.55 -37.33
C LEU A 270 33.99 46.25 -36.87
N SER A 271 35.15 45.59 -36.71
CA SER A 271 36.38 46.14 -36.15
C SER A 271 37.08 47.14 -37.07
N LYS A 272 36.87 47.05 -38.38
CA LYS A 272 37.41 47.96 -39.38
C LYS A 272 36.52 48.00 -40.63
N VAL A 273 36.65 49.07 -41.44
CA VAL A 273 35.95 49.19 -42.70
C VAL A 273 36.43 48.09 -43.66
N ARG A 274 35.52 47.45 -44.35
CA ARG A 274 35.75 46.36 -45.31
C ARG A 274 35.14 46.67 -46.68
N SER A 275 35.47 45.89 -47.70
CA SER A 275 34.78 45.95 -48.98
C SER A 275 33.34 45.43 -48.89
N ILE A 276 32.50 45.80 -49.83
CA ILE A 276 31.12 45.33 -49.92
C ILE A 276 31.10 43.79 -50.09
N ASP A 277 31.98 43.26 -50.89
CA ASP A 277 32.08 41.81 -51.12
C ASP A 277 32.44 41.04 -49.88
N GLU A 278 33.42 41.53 -49.07
CA GLU A 278 33.76 40.93 -47.77
C GLU A 278 32.55 40.91 -46.80
N TYR A 279 31.72 41.97 -46.75
CA TYR A 279 30.50 42.01 -45.97
C TYR A 279 29.48 41.00 -46.50
N GLN A 280 29.29 40.87 -47.82
CA GLN A 280 28.37 39.92 -48.43
C GLN A 280 28.78 38.48 -48.12
N ASP A 281 30.06 38.13 -48.22
CA ASP A 281 30.60 36.81 -47.97
C ASP A 281 30.35 36.38 -46.50
N VAL A 282 30.61 37.29 -45.54
CA VAL A 282 30.38 36.97 -44.13
C VAL A 282 28.91 36.92 -43.78
N LEU A 283 28.07 37.78 -44.38
CA LEU A 283 26.63 37.69 -44.21
C LEU A 283 26.07 36.40 -44.79
N ALA A 284 26.54 35.94 -45.92
CA ALA A 284 26.17 34.66 -46.50
C ALA A 284 26.60 33.49 -45.60
N SER A 285 27.86 33.49 -45.16
CA SER A 285 28.35 32.48 -44.17
C SER A 285 27.58 32.46 -42.87
N ASN A 286 27.22 33.66 -42.36
CA ASN A 286 26.41 33.77 -41.17
C ASN A 286 24.98 33.24 -41.37
N ALA A 287 24.38 33.48 -42.55
CA ALA A 287 23.07 32.94 -42.89
C ALA A 287 23.07 31.42 -42.97
N GLU A 288 24.08 30.82 -43.59
CA GLU A 288 24.26 29.36 -43.62
C GLU A 288 24.40 28.75 -42.22
N GLU A 289 25.16 29.37 -41.33
CA GLU A 289 25.35 28.90 -39.97
C GLU A 289 24.07 29.05 -39.12
N LEU A 290 23.28 30.12 -39.35
CA LEU A 290 21.96 30.28 -38.73
C LEU A 290 20.95 29.23 -39.20
N GLU A 291 20.93 28.88 -40.46
CA GLU A 291 20.10 27.80 -41.02
C GLU A 291 20.50 26.45 -40.44
N ARG A 292 21.81 26.20 -40.32
CA ARG A 292 22.34 25.00 -39.68
C ARG A 292 21.92 24.91 -38.24
N LEU A 293 22.01 26.01 -37.48
CA LEU A 293 21.58 26.11 -36.12
C LEU A 293 20.07 25.81 -35.98
N SER A 294 19.25 26.39 -36.86
CA SER A 294 17.80 26.15 -36.90
C SER A 294 17.48 24.67 -37.13
N ARG A 295 18.17 24.02 -38.07
CA ARG A 295 18.03 22.56 -38.30
C ARG A 295 18.42 21.74 -37.07
N THR A 296 19.55 22.09 -36.44
CA THR A 296 20.00 21.40 -35.21
C THR A 296 18.99 21.50 -34.08
N ILE A 297 18.39 22.69 -33.88
CA ILE A 297 17.33 22.88 -32.88
C ILE A 297 16.08 22.02 -33.21
N ALA A 298 15.68 21.99 -34.49
CA ALA A 298 14.54 21.16 -34.92
C ALA A 298 14.82 19.66 -34.73
N ASP A 299 16.05 19.20 -34.95
CA ASP A 299 16.53 17.85 -34.73
C ASP A 299 16.50 17.48 -33.24
N MET A 300 16.95 18.40 -32.38
CA MET A 300 16.91 18.24 -30.91
C MET A 300 15.49 18.14 -30.39
N LEU A 301 14.57 19.01 -30.84
CA LEU A 301 13.15 18.96 -30.48
C LEU A 301 12.47 17.67 -30.92
N PHE A 302 12.86 17.17 -32.14
CA PHE A 302 12.37 15.86 -32.59
C PHE A 302 12.83 14.74 -31.69
N LEU A 303 14.10 14.67 -31.31
CA LEU A 303 14.64 13.67 -30.41
C LEU A 303 14.03 13.76 -29.01
N ALA A 304 13.79 14.97 -28.49
CA ALA A 304 13.12 15.17 -27.21
C ALA A 304 11.68 14.61 -27.21
N LYS A 305 10.95 14.76 -28.33
CA LYS A 305 9.62 14.15 -28.50
C LYS A 305 9.70 12.62 -28.59
N ALA A 306 10.73 12.10 -29.27
CA ALA A 306 10.97 10.67 -29.41
C ALA A 306 11.18 9.99 -28.03
N ASP A 307 12.03 10.57 -27.20
CA ASP A 307 12.35 10.05 -25.86
C ASP A 307 11.17 9.99 -24.92
N ASN A 308 10.25 10.93 -25.07
CA ASN A 308 9.03 10.97 -24.26
C ASN A 308 7.87 10.15 -24.89
N HIS A 309 8.16 9.31 -25.88
CA HIS A 309 7.18 8.53 -26.63
C HIS A 309 6.01 9.37 -27.19
N LEU A 310 6.29 10.64 -27.50
CA LEU A 310 5.32 11.58 -28.07
C LEU A 310 5.31 11.56 -29.61
N LEU A 311 6.18 10.77 -30.24
CA LEU A 311 6.14 10.54 -31.67
C LEU A 311 5.05 9.52 -31.98
N VAL A 312 4.02 9.98 -32.66
CA VAL A 312 2.95 9.12 -33.18
C VAL A 312 3.03 9.19 -34.71
N PRO A 313 3.64 8.20 -35.40
CA PRO A 313 3.71 8.18 -36.82
C PRO A 313 2.32 8.14 -37.46
N THR A 314 2.12 8.93 -38.53
CA THR A 314 0.94 8.79 -39.39
C THR A 314 1.03 7.45 -40.10
N GLN A 315 -0.06 6.69 -40.13
CA GLN A 315 -0.09 5.39 -40.81
C GLN A 315 -0.62 5.56 -42.20
N GLU A 316 0.29 5.54 -43.19
CA GLU A 316 -0.02 5.55 -44.63
C GLU A 316 0.83 4.51 -45.36
N SER A 317 0.36 4.06 -46.54
CA SER A 317 1.17 3.17 -47.36
C SER A 317 2.27 3.95 -48.06
N VAL A 318 3.51 3.55 -47.81
CA VAL A 318 4.72 4.23 -48.36
C VAL A 318 5.48 3.25 -49.24
N ASP A 319 5.59 3.58 -50.51
CA ASP A 319 6.49 2.91 -51.48
C ASP A 319 7.93 3.44 -51.22
N LEU A 320 8.72 2.65 -50.51
CA LEU A 320 10.09 3.00 -50.14
C LEU A 320 11.01 3.08 -51.38
N GLY A 321 10.77 2.24 -52.41
CA GLY A 321 11.56 2.28 -53.64
C GLY A 321 11.38 3.59 -54.39
N ALA A 322 10.13 4.05 -54.54
CA ALA A 322 9.82 5.35 -55.18
C ALA A 322 10.41 6.52 -54.37
N GLU A 323 10.29 6.49 -53.05
CA GLU A 323 10.85 7.54 -52.17
C GLU A 323 12.38 7.58 -52.26
N ILE A 324 13.05 6.44 -52.24
CA ILE A 324 14.51 6.36 -52.32
C ILE A 324 14.97 6.82 -53.71
N SER A 325 14.30 6.42 -54.80
CA SER A 325 14.60 6.87 -56.15
C SER A 325 14.55 8.38 -56.26
N SER A 326 13.49 9.02 -55.76
CA SER A 326 13.37 10.48 -55.73
C SER A 326 14.49 11.17 -54.91
N MET A 327 14.96 10.53 -53.83
CA MET A 327 16.10 11.06 -53.06
C MET A 327 17.42 10.89 -53.81
N VAL A 328 17.62 9.78 -54.51
CA VAL A 328 18.81 9.55 -55.35
C VAL A 328 18.91 10.61 -56.46
N GLU A 329 17.80 10.88 -57.16
CA GLU A 329 17.75 11.97 -58.18
C GLU A 329 18.12 13.34 -57.57
N PHE A 330 17.64 13.62 -56.33
CA PHE A 330 18.00 14.87 -55.66
C PHE A 330 19.49 14.97 -55.32
N TYR A 331 20.17 13.87 -55.00
CA TYR A 331 21.59 13.83 -54.66
C TYR A 331 22.50 13.60 -55.91
N GLU A 332 21.95 13.34 -57.08
CA GLU A 332 22.70 13.04 -58.30
C GLU A 332 23.84 14.06 -58.64
N PRO A 333 23.61 15.38 -58.49
CA PRO A 333 24.67 16.33 -58.76
C PRO A 333 25.89 16.18 -57.83
N LEU A 334 25.63 15.85 -56.57
CA LEU A 334 26.68 15.66 -55.56
C LEU A 334 27.43 14.34 -55.77
N ILE A 335 26.74 13.31 -56.23
CA ILE A 335 27.30 11.99 -56.56
C ILE A 335 28.18 12.09 -57.79
N GLU A 336 27.72 12.82 -58.80
CA GLU A 336 28.49 13.07 -59.99
C GLU A 336 29.76 13.92 -59.79
N GLU A 337 29.66 14.97 -58.93
CA GLU A 337 30.80 15.81 -58.57
C GLU A 337 31.93 14.94 -57.94
N LYS A 338 31.58 13.98 -57.10
CA LYS A 338 32.52 13.05 -56.48
C LYS A 338 32.79 11.80 -57.28
N LYS A 339 32.21 11.68 -58.51
CA LYS A 339 32.35 10.51 -59.40
C LYS A 339 32.05 9.21 -58.74
N GLN A 340 31.11 9.22 -57.72
CA GLN A 340 30.69 8.03 -56.98
C GLN A 340 29.75 7.19 -57.87
N GLN A 341 29.69 5.87 -57.58
CA GLN A 341 28.77 4.96 -58.25
C GLN A 341 27.66 4.59 -57.27
N LEU A 342 26.41 4.98 -57.59
CA LEU A 342 25.27 4.59 -56.76
C LEU A 342 24.42 3.58 -57.51
N THR A 343 24.03 2.50 -56.83
CA THR A 343 23.11 1.47 -57.32
C THR A 343 21.93 1.33 -56.38
N LEU A 344 20.73 1.17 -56.96
CA LEU A 344 19.49 0.93 -56.19
C LEU A 344 18.87 -0.37 -56.65
N HIS A 345 18.57 -1.28 -55.73
CA HIS A 345 17.96 -2.59 -56.00
C HIS A 345 16.78 -2.86 -55.12
N GLY A 346 15.74 -3.48 -55.68
CA GLY A 346 14.55 -3.90 -54.96
C GLY A 346 13.49 -2.81 -54.80
N ASN A 347 12.33 -3.20 -54.34
CA ASN A 347 11.23 -2.32 -53.97
C ASN A 347 10.47 -2.95 -52.79
N ALA A 348 9.89 -2.15 -51.91
CA ALA A 348 9.08 -2.59 -50.78
C ALA A 348 8.10 -1.50 -50.33
N GLU A 349 6.90 -1.94 -49.93
CA GLU A 349 5.92 -1.07 -49.31
C GLU A 349 5.87 -1.31 -47.80
N VAL A 350 5.73 -0.24 -47.02
CA VAL A 350 5.58 -0.29 -45.58
C VAL A 350 4.42 0.63 -45.14
N ASP A 351 3.81 0.33 -44.00
CA ASP A 351 2.87 1.22 -43.36
C ASP A 351 3.62 2.14 -42.40
N GLY A 352 3.52 3.47 -42.57
CA GLY A 352 4.24 4.41 -41.71
C GLY A 352 4.10 5.86 -42.13
N ASP A 353 4.80 6.73 -41.41
CA ASP A 353 4.85 8.16 -41.70
C ASP A 353 5.87 8.44 -42.81
N ARG A 354 5.38 8.84 -43.96
CA ARG A 354 6.20 9.10 -45.16
C ARG A 354 7.33 10.11 -44.91
N LEU A 355 7.01 11.20 -44.18
CA LEU A 355 8.01 12.25 -43.93
C LEU A 355 9.10 11.79 -42.99
N MET A 356 8.73 11.04 -41.96
CA MET A 356 9.68 10.44 -41.01
C MET A 356 10.56 9.40 -41.69
N LEU A 357 9.97 8.47 -42.47
CA LEU A 357 10.71 7.44 -43.19
C LEU A 357 11.67 8.07 -44.24
N ARG A 358 11.19 9.05 -44.98
CA ARG A 358 12.04 9.82 -45.91
C ARG A 358 13.21 10.48 -45.18
N ARG A 359 12.98 11.06 -43.99
CA ARG A 359 14.04 11.66 -43.18
C ARG A 359 15.07 10.63 -42.72
N ALA A 360 14.62 9.44 -42.27
CA ALA A 360 15.51 8.36 -41.84
C ALA A 360 16.41 7.89 -42.97
N VAL A 361 15.84 7.62 -44.14
CA VAL A 361 16.60 7.19 -45.31
C VAL A 361 17.53 8.30 -45.83
N SER A 362 17.06 9.56 -45.88
CA SER A 362 17.89 10.71 -46.24
C SER A 362 19.12 10.88 -45.35
N ASN A 363 18.97 10.68 -44.04
CA ASN A 363 20.08 10.70 -43.09
C ASN A 363 21.12 9.60 -43.39
N LEU A 364 20.68 8.39 -43.69
CA LEU A 364 21.57 7.28 -44.04
C LEU A 364 22.26 7.52 -45.40
N LEU A 365 21.49 7.97 -46.40
CA LEU A 365 22.00 8.21 -47.75
C LEU A 365 23.02 9.37 -47.77
N SER A 366 22.68 10.49 -47.11
CA SER A 366 23.61 11.64 -47.02
C SER A 366 24.88 11.28 -46.25
N ASN A 367 24.77 10.39 -45.23
CA ASN A 367 25.93 9.87 -44.52
C ASN A 367 26.79 9.00 -45.43
N ALA A 368 26.22 8.10 -46.21
CA ALA A 368 26.93 7.28 -47.19
C ALA A 368 27.64 8.14 -48.23
N ILE A 369 26.95 9.11 -48.88
CA ILE A 369 27.53 10.02 -49.89
C ILE A 369 28.70 10.83 -49.31
N ARG A 370 28.57 11.27 -48.06
CA ARG A 370 29.61 12.06 -47.40
C ARG A 370 30.88 11.27 -47.16
N HIS A 371 30.75 10.04 -46.64
CA HIS A 371 31.88 9.20 -46.22
C HIS A 371 32.44 8.31 -47.34
N THR A 372 31.80 8.27 -48.50
CA THR A 372 32.34 7.60 -49.69
C THR A 372 33.40 8.46 -50.32
N PRO A 373 34.60 7.96 -50.58
CA PRO A 373 35.63 8.68 -51.29
C PRO A 373 35.27 8.91 -52.77
N GLU A 374 36.04 9.75 -53.48
CA GLU A 374 35.93 9.88 -54.95
C GLU A 374 36.12 8.51 -55.60
N HIS A 375 35.32 8.23 -56.63
CA HIS A 375 35.27 6.95 -57.34
C HIS A 375 34.82 5.74 -56.47
N GLY A 376 34.34 5.97 -55.26
CA GLY A 376 33.78 4.92 -54.40
C GLY A 376 32.38 4.52 -54.84
N PHE A 377 31.83 3.47 -54.15
CA PHE A 377 30.50 2.98 -54.49
C PHE A 377 29.54 3.13 -53.29
N ILE A 378 28.26 3.28 -53.62
CA ILE A 378 27.12 3.29 -52.67
C ILE A 378 26.09 2.30 -53.22
N ASN A 379 25.72 1.31 -52.43
CA ASN A 379 24.71 0.32 -52.80
C ASN A 379 23.50 0.44 -51.85
N VAL A 380 22.33 0.65 -52.43
CA VAL A 380 21.05 0.69 -51.69
C VAL A 380 20.23 -0.51 -52.08
N ALA A 381 19.88 -1.36 -51.12
CA ALA A 381 19.10 -2.56 -51.35
C ALA A 381 17.85 -2.60 -50.43
N LEU A 382 16.71 -2.90 -51.05
CA LEU A 382 15.47 -3.19 -50.32
C LEU A 382 15.19 -4.69 -50.42
N GLU A 383 15.14 -5.34 -49.25
CA GLU A 383 14.95 -6.77 -49.12
C GLU A 383 13.75 -7.02 -48.19
N ILE A 384 13.01 -8.08 -48.46
CA ILE A 384 11.92 -8.51 -47.56
C ILE A 384 12.36 -9.82 -46.92
N GLU A 385 12.56 -9.81 -45.58
CA GLU A 385 13.00 -10.94 -44.80
C GLU A 385 12.03 -11.11 -43.59
N ASP A 386 11.45 -12.30 -43.39
CA ASP A 386 10.66 -12.66 -42.23
C ASP A 386 9.60 -11.61 -41.82
N GLU A 387 8.75 -11.20 -42.76
CA GLU A 387 7.72 -10.15 -42.55
C GLU A 387 8.29 -8.78 -42.18
N LYS A 388 9.55 -8.51 -42.49
CA LYS A 388 10.20 -7.21 -42.33
C LYS A 388 10.80 -6.74 -43.63
N VAL A 389 10.73 -5.44 -43.83
CA VAL A 389 11.45 -4.74 -44.90
C VAL A 389 12.76 -4.27 -44.33
N LYS A 390 13.84 -4.60 -45.00
CA LYS A 390 15.20 -4.16 -44.71
C LYS A 390 15.67 -3.20 -45.79
N VAL A 391 15.90 -1.95 -45.39
CA VAL A 391 16.61 -0.96 -46.24
C VAL A 391 18.07 -1.01 -45.86
N ARG A 392 18.91 -1.50 -46.73
CA ARG A 392 20.35 -1.61 -46.52
C ARG A 392 21.07 -0.57 -47.38
N ILE A 393 21.91 0.26 -46.77
CA ILE A 393 22.74 1.25 -47.45
C ILE A 393 24.20 0.95 -47.12
N GLU A 394 24.94 0.55 -48.14
CA GLU A 394 26.35 0.19 -48.03
C GLU A 394 27.19 1.25 -48.78
N ASN A 395 28.31 1.60 -48.22
CA ASN A 395 29.25 2.50 -48.86
C ASN A 395 30.69 2.03 -48.63
N SER A 396 31.53 2.26 -49.66
CA SER A 396 32.98 2.10 -49.53
C SER A 396 33.58 3.29 -48.77
N GLY A 397 34.61 3.04 -47.97
CA GLY A 397 35.31 4.06 -47.21
C GLY A 397 36.19 3.48 -46.10
N ASP A 398 36.64 4.31 -45.17
CA ASP A 398 37.44 3.87 -44.04
C ASP A 398 36.61 2.93 -43.13
N THR A 399 37.25 1.84 -42.70
CA THR A 399 36.61 0.90 -41.76
C THR A 399 36.44 1.57 -40.41
N ILE A 400 35.24 1.53 -39.86
CA ILE A 400 34.92 2.05 -38.52
C ILE A 400 35.41 1.03 -37.49
N PRO A 401 36.26 1.43 -36.52
CA PRO A 401 36.73 0.53 -35.47
C PRO A 401 35.56 -0.06 -34.66
N PRO A 402 35.63 -1.35 -34.28
CA PRO A 402 34.52 -2.05 -33.59
C PRO A 402 34.02 -1.37 -32.31
N GLU A 403 34.91 -0.70 -31.57
CA GLU A 403 34.58 0.02 -30.32
C GLU A 403 33.62 1.21 -30.56
N HIS A 404 33.58 1.77 -31.78
CA HIS A 404 32.70 2.88 -32.11
C HIS A 404 31.32 2.45 -32.63
N LEU A 405 31.18 1.24 -33.20
CA LEU A 405 29.93 0.78 -33.81
C LEU A 405 28.72 0.83 -32.87
N PRO A 406 28.79 0.40 -31.60
CA PRO A 406 27.64 0.44 -30.68
C PRO A 406 27.14 1.88 -30.40
N ARG A 407 28.04 2.86 -30.52
CA ARG A 407 27.79 4.25 -30.15
C ARG A 407 27.39 5.16 -31.32
N LEU A 408 27.45 4.68 -32.57
CA LEU A 408 27.14 5.50 -33.74
C LEU A 408 25.73 6.08 -33.77
N PHE A 409 24.79 5.43 -33.07
CA PHE A 409 23.43 5.89 -32.95
C PHE A 409 23.19 6.75 -31.69
N ASP A 410 24.25 7.00 -30.87
CA ASP A 410 24.17 7.94 -29.77
C ASP A 410 24.17 9.38 -30.32
N ARG A 411 23.54 10.29 -29.57
CA ARG A 411 23.43 11.69 -29.95
C ARG A 411 24.80 12.35 -29.92
N PHE A 412 25.05 13.21 -30.92
CA PHE A 412 26.28 13.96 -31.05
C PHE A 412 27.56 13.11 -31.17
N TYR A 413 27.40 11.78 -31.24
CA TYR A 413 28.53 10.88 -31.32
C TYR A 413 29.18 10.94 -32.73
N ARG A 414 30.51 11.03 -32.72
CA ARG A 414 31.35 11.08 -33.92
C ARG A 414 32.64 10.28 -33.66
N VAL A 415 33.07 9.51 -34.66
CA VAL A 415 34.31 8.70 -34.56
C VAL A 415 35.56 9.60 -34.48
N ASP A 416 35.61 10.69 -35.21
CA ASP A 416 36.68 11.69 -35.20
C ASP A 416 36.16 13.05 -34.73
N SER A 417 36.47 13.43 -33.50
CA SER A 417 36.21 14.77 -32.97
C SER A 417 37.20 15.83 -33.43
N SER A 418 38.36 15.42 -33.99
CA SER A 418 39.46 16.31 -34.39
C SER A 418 39.31 16.94 -35.78
N ARG A 419 38.47 16.41 -36.67
CA ARG A 419 38.20 16.95 -38.00
C ARG A 419 36.97 17.86 -37.97
N GLN A 420 37.09 19.02 -37.32
CA GLN A 420 36.11 20.12 -37.46
C GLN A 420 36.30 20.81 -38.82
N ARG A 421 35.89 20.20 -39.92
CA ARG A 421 35.70 20.92 -41.16
C ARG A 421 34.34 21.59 -41.17
N ALA A 422 34.30 22.90 -41.54
CA ALA A 422 33.05 23.61 -41.74
C ALA A 422 32.19 22.81 -42.76
N GLY A 423 31.01 22.35 -42.33
CA GLY A 423 30.09 21.56 -43.15
C GLY A 423 29.80 20.14 -42.70
N GLU A 424 30.50 19.58 -41.69
CA GLU A 424 30.21 18.25 -41.17
C GLU A 424 28.97 18.23 -40.24
N GLY A 425 28.11 17.19 -40.37
CA GLY A 425 26.80 17.07 -39.71
C GLY A 425 26.85 17.14 -38.20
N SER A 426 25.71 17.44 -37.56
CA SER A 426 25.51 17.63 -36.15
C SER A 426 25.69 16.37 -35.27
N GLY A 427 25.91 15.20 -35.84
CA GLY A 427 25.91 13.91 -35.10
C GLY A 427 24.54 13.47 -34.62
N LEU A 428 23.45 14.12 -35.07
CA LEU A 428 22.08 13.79 -34.69
C LEU A 428 21.37 12.87 -35.70
N GLY A 429 21.83 12.82 -36.97
CA GLY A 429 21.13 12.11 -38.04
C GLY A 429 20.92 10.63 -37.79
N LEU A 430 21.93 9.90 -37.30
CA LEU A 430 21.81 8.47 -36.96
C LEU A 430 20.92 8.26 -35.75
N ALA A 431 20.99 9.11 -34.73
CA ALA A 431 20.09 9.05 -33.55
C ALA A 431 18.62 9.29 -33.98
N ILE A 432 18.38 10.23 -34.90
CA ILE A 432 17.05 10.47 -35.48
C ILE A 432 16.57 9.23 -36.25
N THR A 433 17.43 8.63 -37.07
CA THR A 433 17.09 7.40 -37.79
C THR A 433 16.68 6.27 -36.85
N LYS A 434 17.44 6.08 -35.78
CA LYS A 434 17.08 5.09 -34.73
C LYS A 434 15.72 5.41 -34.06
N SER A 435 15.47 6.66 -33.70
CA SER A 435 14.20 7.09 -33.11
C SER A 435 13.02 6.88 -34.06
N ILE A 436 13.20 7.16 -35.37
CA ILE A 436 12.16 6.92 -36.38
C ILE A 436 11.90 5.41 -36.52
N ALA A 437 12.97 4.60 -36.63
CA ALA A 437 12.83 3.15 -36.70
C ALA A 437 12.01 2.60 -35.50
N LEU A 438 12.38 2.99 -34.28
CA LEU A 438 11.68 2.57 -33.06
C LEU A 438 10.23 3.04 -33.05
N ALA A 439 9.93 4.27 -33.50
CA ALA A 439 8.56 4.77 -33.57
C ALA A 439 7.68 3.98 -34.56
N HIS A 440 8.32 3.32 -35.57
CA HIS A 440 7.67 2.42 -36.52
C HIS A 440 7.77 0.93 -36.14
N ASN A 441 8.07 0.59 -34.86
CA ASN A 441 8.30 -0.79 -34.39
C ASN A 441 9.42 -1.53 -35.16
N GLY A 442 10.36 -0.79 -35.70
CA GLY A 442 11.53 -1.27 -36.43
C GLY A 442 12.79 -1.23 -35.59
N ASN A 443 13.93 -1.41 -36.25
CA ASN A 443 15.25 -1.33 -35.64
C ASN A 443 16.30 -0.83 -36.64
N VAL A 444 17.50 -0.46 -36.15
CA VAL A 444 18.65 -0.11 -36.95
C VAL A 444 19.88 -0.90 -36.54
N SER A 445 20.73 -1.22 -37.45
CA SER A 445 22.01 -1.85 -37.22
C SER A 445 23.10 -1.30 -38.13
N VAL A 446 24.35 -1.50 -37.77
CA VAL A 446 25.51 -1.11 -38.52
C VAL A 446 26.59 -2.19 -38.45
N SER A 447 27.29 -2.39 -39.54
CA SER A 447 28.53 -3.18 -39.62
C SER A 447 29.55 -2.45 -40.47
N SER A 448 30.81 -2.62 -40.16
CA SER A 448 31.91 -2.05 -40.93
C SER A 448 33.06 -3.01 -40.96
N THR A 449 33.38 -3.53 -42.13
CA THR A 449 34.46 -4.52 -42.38
C THR A 449 35.07 -4.28 -43.73
N GLU A 450 36.40 -4.47 -43.83
CA GLU A 450 37.14 -4.47 -45.08
C GLU A 450 36.88 -3.26 -45.97
N GLY A 451 36.75 -2.07 -45.40
CA GLY A 451 36.53 -0.84 -46.17
C GLY A 451 35.09 -0.64 -46.67
N VAL A 452 34.13 -1.44 -46.17
CA VAL A 452 32.70 -1.32 -46.45
C VAL A 452 31.93 -1.10 -45.17
N THR A 453 31.16 -0.04 -45.11
CA THR A 453 30.22 0.23 -44.00
C THR A 453 28.79 0.01 -44.47
N SER A 454 28.03 -0.77 -43.77
CA SER A 454 26.64 -1.14 -44.04
C SER A 454 25.71 -0.71 -42.90
N PHE A 455 24.78 0.19 -43.20
CA PHE A 455 23.67 0.57 -42.32
C PHE A 455 22.41 -0.16 -42.75
N SER A 456 21.70 -0.77 -41.83
CA SER A 456 20.44 -1.43 -42.10
C SER A 456 19.32 -0.83 -41.24
N LEU A 457 18.23 -0.44 -41.90
CA LEU A 457 16.97 0.00 -41.28
C LEU A 457 15.93 -1.12 -41.48
N TRP A 458 15.41 -1.65 -40.38
CA TRP A 458 14.40 -2.67 -40.38
C TRP A 458 13.05 -2.07 -40.03
N LEU A 459 12.02 -2.38 -40.82
CA LEU A 459 10.66 -1.91 -40.64
C LEU A 459 9.71 -3.13 -40.75
N PRO A 460 8.56 -3.15 -40.06
CA PRO A 460 7.54 -4.16 -40.32
C PRO A 460 7.06 -4.10 -41.76
N ALA A 461 6.97 -5.25 -42.44
CA ALA A 461 6.36 -5.32 -43.73
C ALA A 461 4.86 -5.03 -43.62
N ARG A 462 4.29 -4.46 -44.66
CA ARG A 462 2.85 -4.26 -44.77
C ARG A 462 2.13 -5.61 -44.67
N LYS A 463 1.19 -5.74 -43.76
CA LYS A 463 0.31 -6.91 -43.70
C LYS A 463 -0.70 -6.80 -44.85
N ASN A 464 -0.62 -7.74 -45.81
CA ASN A 464 -1.61 -7.88 -46.89
C ASN A 464 -2.99 -8.16 -46.35
#